data_def1e28f79aaa1bb7ecdc50d58f939ca
#
_entry.id   def1e28f79aaa1bb7ecdc50d58f939ca
#
_cell.length_a   1.000
_cell.length_b   1.000
_cell.length_c   1.000
_cell.angle_alpha   90.00
_cell.angle_beta   90.00
_cell.angle_gamma   90.00
#
_symmetry.space_group_name_H-M   'P 1'
#
loop_
_entity.id
_entity.type
_entity.pdbx_description
1 polymer ?
#
loop_
_entity_poly.entity_id
_entity_poly.type
_entity_poly.pdbx_seq_one_letter_code
_entity_poly.pdbx_strand_id
1 'polypeptide(L)'
;MTLPFTRWPDEFAARYREKGYWLDLPLSDILTRHADSDETALIDGERRYSYRQLNREADNLAASLLRQGVKSGETALVQLGNVAEFYVTFFALLKVGIVPVNALFSHQRNELYAYAAQIEPALLIADRAHALFADEAFLKQFIGEH
;
A
#
# COMPACT_ATOMS: atom_id res chain seq x y z
N MET A 1 5.06 -7.22 -13.09
CA MET A 1 6.54 -7.47 -13.09
C MET A 1 7.02 -7.48 -11.65
N THR A 2 7.95 -8.36 -11.27
CA THR A 2 8.56 -8.34 -9.93
C THR A 2 9.72 -7.36 -9.96
N LEU A 3 9.70 -6.32 -9.12
CA LEU A 3 10.77 -5.33 -9.05
C LEU A 3 12.08 -6.00 -8.61
N PRO A 4 13.21 -5.76 -9.30
CA PRO A 4 14.49 -6.24 -8.85
C PRO A 4 14.89 -5.52 -7.54
N PHE A 5 15.41 -6.26 -6.59
CA PHE A 5 15.91 -5.69 -5.34
C PHE A 5 17.20 -6.39 -4.91
N THR A 6 18.07 -5.65 -4.23
CA THR A 6 19.29 -6.18 -3.65
C THR A 6 18.95 -6.86 -2.33
N ARG A 7 19.28 -8.15 -2.20
CA ARG A 7 19.11 -8.87 -0.95
C ARG A 7 20.22 -8.51 0.03
N TRP A 8 19.89 -8.60 1.32
CA TRP A 8 20.91 -8.55 2.36
C TRP A 8 21.87 -9.72 2.21
N PRO A 9 23.18 -9.53 2.53
CA PRO A 9 24.12 -10.62 2.59
C PRO A 9 23.62 -11.72 3.53
N ASP A 10 23.80 -12.99 3.13
CA ASP A 10 23.25 -14.14 3.85
C ASP A 10 23.71 -14.20 5.31
N GLU A 11 24.95 -13.82 5.59
CA GLU A 11 25.51 -13.76 6.95
C GLU A 11 24.78 -12.77 7.86
N PHE A 12 24.37 -11.61 7.32
CA PHE A 12 23.58 -10.62 8.08
C PHE A 12 22.15 -11.11 8.28
N ALA A 13 21.55 -11.69 7.24
CA ALA A 13 20.21 -12.25 7.30
C ALA A 13 20.13 -13.38 8.36
N ALA A 14 21.10 -14.30 8.38
CA ALA A 14 21.18 -15.36 9.37
C ALA A 14 21.31 -14.81 10.79
N ARG A 15 22.21 -13.85 11.01
CA ARG A 15 22.40 -13.19 12.31
C ARG A 15 21.15 -12.46 12.81
N TYR A 16 20.41 -11.81 11.91
CA TYR A 16 19.18 -11.08 12.30
C TYR A 16 18.04 -12.04 12.69
N ARG A 17 17.96 -13.20 12.04
CA ARG A 17 17.03 -14.27 12.43
C ARG A 17 17.41 -14.89 13.78
N GLU A 18 18.69 -15.24 13.95
CA GLU A 18 19.19 -15.79 15.22
C GLU A 18 18.93 -14.86 16.40
N LYS A 19 19.09 -13.55 16.20
CA LYS A 19 18.81 -12.53 17.23
C LYS A 19 17.32 -12.19 17.39
N GLY A 20 16.43 -12.79 16.59
CA GLY A 20 15.00 -12.51 16.61
C GLY A 20 14.61 -11.13 16.08
N TYR A 21 15.50 -10.45 15.35
CA TYR A 21 15.16 -9.18 14.70
C TYR A 21 14.29 -9.38 13.47
N TRP A 22 14.49 -10.49 12.76
CA TRP A 22 13.66 -10.93 11.66
C TRP A 22 12.86 -12.15 12.07
N LEU A 23 11.55 -12.00 12.08
CA LEU A 23 10.60 -13.06 12.46
C LEU A 23 10.10 -13.85 11.25
N ASP A 24 10.51 -13.47 10.02
CA ASP A 24 10.03 -14.03 8.75
C ASP A 24 8.50 -14.02 8.61
N LEU A 25 7.85 -13.04 9.26
CA LEU A 25 6.42 -12.80 9.16
C LEU A 25 6.14 -11.72 8.10
N PRO A 26 5.00 -11.79 7.39
CA PRO A 26 4.60 -10.73 6.48
C PRO A 26 4.33 -9.43 7.24
N LEU A 27 4.60 -8.27 6.61
CA LEU A 27 4.35 -6.96 7.23
C LEU A 27 2.88 -6.76 7.63
N SER A 28 1.94 -7.40 6.93
CA SER A 28 0.53 -7.39 7.31
C SER A 28 0.27 -7.98 8.71
N ASP A 29 1.20 -8.80 9.25
CA ASP A 29 1.07 -9.38 10.58
C ASP A 29 1.04 -8.33 11.68
N ILE A 30 1.64 -7.15 11.48
CA ILE A 30 1.55 -6.01 12.40
C ILE A 30 0.09 -5.66 12.72
N LEU A 31 -0.81 -5.77 11.75
CA LEU A 31 -2.24 -5.57 11.95
C LEU A 31 -2.96 -6.87 12.30
N THR A 32 -2.68 -7.96 11.57
CA THR A 32 -3.43 -9.21 11.65
C THR A 32 -3.34 -9.86 13.03
N ARG A 33 -2.20 -9.76 13.72
CA ARG A 33 -2.05 -10.28 15.09
C ARG A 33 -2.97 -9.61 16.12
N HIS A 34 -3.52 -8.45 15.80
CA HIS A 34 -4.43 -7.67 16.65
C HIS A 34 -5.87 -7.64 16.09
N ALA A 35 -6.20 -8.49 15.12
CA ALA A 35 -7.48 -8.47 14.41
C ALA A 35 -8.72 -8.60 15.32
N ASP A 36 -8.55 -9.19 16.50
CA ASP A 36 -9.62 -9.37 17.48
C ASP A 36 -9.67 -8.29 18.58
N SER A 37 -8.74 -7.31 18.55
CA SER A 37 -8.67 -6.25 19.55
C SER A 37 -9.62 -5.10 19.23
N ASP A 38 -10.35 -4.65 20.24
CA ASP A 38 -11.18 -3.45 20.18
C ASP A 38 -10.45 -2.18 20.66
N GLU A 39 -9.16 -2.30 20.97
CA GLU A 39 -8.32 -1.13 21.28
C GLU A 39 -8.17 -0.22 20.05
N THR A 40 -8.01 1.08 20.30
CA THR A 40 -7.86 2.07 19.25
C THR A 40 -6.52 1.87 18.52
N ALA A 41 -6.58 1.56 17.23
CA ALA A 41 -5.42 1.44 16.34
C ALA A 41 -5.09 2.75 15.64
N LEU A 42 -6.10 3.56 15.30
CA LEU A 42 -5.95 4.73 14.46
C LEU A 42 -6.95 5.81 14.85
N ILE A 43 -6.49 7.06 14.84
CA ILE A 43 -7.31 8.26 15.02
C ILE A 43 -7.08 9.17 13.81
N ASP A 44 -8.17 9.56 13.16
CA ASP A 44 -8.16 10.46 12.02
C ASP A 44 -9.23 11.55 12.25
N GLY A 45 -8.82 12.69 12.74
CA GLY A 45 -9.70 13.72 13.24
C GLY A 45 -10.60 13.19 14.36
N GLU A 46 -11.90 13.16 14.13
CA GLU A 46 -12.88 12.61 15.08
C GLU A 46 -13.15 11.12 14.86
N ARG A 47 -12.71 10.56 13.73
CA ARG A 47 -12.86 9.13 13.43
C ARG A 47 -11.88 8.30 14.26
N ARG A 48 -12.37 7.21 14.83
CA ARG A 48 -11.56 6.25 15.58
C ARG A 48 -11.78 4.86 15.00
N TYR A 49 -10.68 4.16 14.79
CA TYR A 49 -10.70 2.78 14.31
C TYR A 49 -10.06 1.88 15.36
N SER A 50 -10.75 0.83 15.77
CA SER A 50 -10.09 -0.24 16.51
C SER A 50 -9.23 -1.08 15.55
N TYR A 51 -8.31 -1.90 16.10
CA TYR A 51 -7.57 -2.88 15.30
C TYR A 51 -8.51 -3.79 14.52
N ARG A 52 -9.56 -4.29 15.16
CA ARG A 52 -10.61 -5.11 14.51
C ARG A 52 -11.25 -4.39 13.34
N GLN A 53 -11.63 -3.13 13.51
CA GLN A 53 -12.24 -2.35 12.43
C GLN A 53 -11.27 -2.11 11.29
N LEU A 54 -10.05 -1.66 11.59
CA LEU A 54 -9.02 -1.42 10.59
C LEU A 54 -8.68 -2.70 9.82
N ASN A 55 -8.55 -3.83 10.52
CA ASN A 55 -8.31 -5.12 9.88
C ASN A 55 -9.44 -5.52 8.93
N ARG A 56 -10.70 -5.36 9.36
CA ARG A 56 -11.88 -5.68 8.54
C ARG A 56 -11.96 -4.81 7.29
N GLU A 57 -11.72 -3.50 7.40
CA GLU A 57 -11.71 -2.61 6.24
C GLU A 57 -10.58 -2.97 5.26
N ALA A 58 -9.40 -3.30 5.77
CA ALA A 58 -8.30 -3.80 4.95
C ALA A 58 -8.65 -5.12 4.25
N ASP A 59 -9.31 -6.06 4.93
CA ASP A 59 -9.77 -7.33 4.34
C ASP A 59 -10.81 -7.11 3.25
N ASN A 60 -11.76 -6.20 3.46
CA ASN A 60 -12.77 -5.85 2.47
C ASN A 60 -12.16 -5.28 1.18
N LEU A 61 -11.20 -4.36 1.33
CA LEU A 61 -10.48 -3.79 0.19
C LEU A 61 -9.61 -4.85 -0.49
N ALA A 62 -8.88 -5.67 0.25
CA ALA A 62 -8.08 -6.78 -0.26
C ALA A 62 -8.93 -7.74 -1.10
N ALA A 63 -10.09 -8.14 -0.59
CA ALA A 63 -11.02 -8.99 -1.33
C ALA A 63 -11.55 -8.32 -2.61
N SER A 64 -11.76 -7.00 -2.59
CA SER A 64 -12.18 -6.25 -3.78
C SER A 64 -11.08 -6.22 -4.85
N LEU A 65 -9.83 -5.99 -4.44
CA LEU A 65 -8.68 -5.99 -5.33
C LEU A 65 -8.48 -7.36 -6.00
N LEU A 66 -8.58 -8.45 -5.24
CA LEU A 66 -8.51 -9.81 -5.79
C LEU A 66 -9.61 -10.08 -6.82
N ARG A 67 -10.85 -9.61 -6.58
CA ARG A 67 -11.94 -9.74 -7.57
C ARG A 67 -11.68 -8.94 -8.86
N GLN A 68 -10.90 -7.87 -8.79
CA GLN A 68 -10.48 -7.10 -9.97
C GLN A 68 -9.29 -7.74 -10.72
N GLY A 69 -8.77 -8.86 -10.22
CA GLY A 69 -7.75 -9.65 -10.90
C GLY A 69 -6.31 -9.22 -10.63
N VAL A 70 -6.06 -8.38 -9.62
CA VAL A 70 -4.69 -8.03 -9.22
C VAL A 70 -3.94 -9.27 -8.71
N LYS A 71 -2.64 -9.31 -8.95
CA LYS A 71 -1.79 -10.46 -8.63
C LYS A 71 -0.69 -10.10 -7.66
N SER A 72 -0.35 -11.05 -6.81
CA SER A 72 0.81 -10.91 -5.91
C SER A 72 2.10 -10.63 -6.70
N GLY A 73 2.91 -9.72 -6.19
CA GLY A 73 4.15 -9.25 -6.81
C GLY A 73 3.97 -8.08 -7.80
N GLU A 74 2.74 -7.70 -8.11
CA GLU A 74 2.47 -6.45 -8.83
C GLU A 74 2.68 -5.24 -7.92
N THR A 75 2.74 -4.06 -8.53
CA THR A 75 2.94 -2.78 -7.82
C THR A 75 1.67 -1.94 -7.85
N ALA A 76 1.49 -1.13 -6.82
CA ALA A 76 0.47 -0.10 -6.77
C ALA A 76 1.12 1.26 -6.52
N LEU A 77 0.85 2.24 -7.37
CA LEU A 77 1.20 3.64 -7.08
C LEU A 77 0.11 4.24 -6.20
N VAL A 78 0.51 4.69 -5.01
CA VAL A 78 -0.43 5.21 -4.00
C VAL A 78 -0.12 6.68 -3.74
N GLN A 79 -1.11 7.56 -3.91
CA GLN A 79 -1.01 8.97 -3.53
C GLN A 79 -2.24 9.39 -2.73
N LEU A 80 -2.16 9.19 -1.45
CA LEU A 80 -3.17 9.57 -0.47
C LEU A 80 -2.60 10.55 0.54
N GLY A 81 -3.44 11.37 1.13
CA GLY A 81 -3.09 12.20 2.27
C GLY A 81 -2.87 11.37 3.53
N ASN A 82 -2.57 12.05 4.62
CA ASN A 82 -2.42 11.42 5.94
C ASN A 82 -3.80 11.19 6.57
N VAL A 83 -4.53 10.22 6.04
CA VAL A 83 -5.92 9.86 6.39
C VAL A 83 -6.04 8.36 6.69
N ALA A 84 -7.13 7.94 7.31
CA ALA A 84 -7.36 6.54 7.66
C ALA A 84 -7.33 5.61 6.43
N GLU A 85 -7.80 6.07 5.30
CA GLU A 85 -7.83 5.34 4.04
C GLU A 85 -6.43 4.95 3.53
N PHE A 86 -5.40 5.72 3.88
CA PHE A 86 -4.01 5.35 3.60
C PHE A 86 -3.63 4.03 4.30
N TYR A 87 -3.96 3.90 5.58
CA TYR A 87 -3.64 2.70 6.36
C TYR A 87 -4.46 1.48 5.91
N VAL A 88 -5.75 1.69 5.62
CA VAL A 88 -6.61 0.64 5.05
C VAL A 88 -6.01 0.13 3.74
N THR A 89 -5.65 1.05 2.84
CA THR A 89 -5.04 0.73 1.54
C THR A 89 -3.71 0.01 1.71
N PHE A 90 -2.82 0.53 2.55
CA PHE A 90 -1.51 -0.04 2.79
C PHE A 90 -1.60 -1.50 3.25
N PHE A 91 -2.40 -1.78 4.28
CA PHE A 91 -2.57 -3.14 4.77
C PHE A 91 -3.31 -4.05 3.79
N ALA A 92 -4.29 -3.53 3.05
CA ALA A 92 -4.98 -4.31 2.01
C ALA A 92 -4.01 -4.77 0.93
N LEU A 93 -3.15 -3.89 0.42
CA LEU A 93 -2.13 -4.21 -0.58
C LEU A 93 -1.14 -5.25 -0.06
N LEU A 94 -0.65 -5.09 1.18
CA LEU A 94 0.25 -6.06 1.79
C LEU A 94 -0.39 -7.45 1.93
N LYS A 95 -1.68 -7.52 2.30
CA LYS A 95 -2.42 -8.79 2.47
C LYS A 95 -2.55 -9.57 1.15
N VAL A 96 -2.64 -8.89 0.02
CA VAL A 96 -2.72 -9.53 -1.30
C VAL A 96 -1.36 -9.65 -2.00
N GLY A 97 -0.28 -9.23 -1.33
CA GLY A 97 1.08 -9.34 -1.85
C GLY A 97 1.41 -8.31 -2.94
N ILE A 98 0.68 -7.22 -3.01
CA ILE A 98 0.98 -6.07 -3.87
C ILE A 98 2.04 -5.19 -3.18
N VAL A 99 2.99 -4.69 -3.95
CA VAL A 99 4.02 -3.77 -3.44
C VAL A 99 3.50 -2.33 -3.50
N PRO A 100 3.17 -1.69 -2.36
CA PRO A 100 2.76 -0.30 -2.37
C PRO A 100 3.97 0.62 -2.59
N VAL A 101 3.88 1.52 -3.57
CA VAL A 101 4.84 2.59 -3.81
C VAL A 101 4.14 3.92 -3.49
N ASN A 102 4.52 4.49 -2.36
CA ASN A 102 3.85 5.67 -1.82
C ASN A 102 4.48 6.95 -2.37
N ALA A 103 3.74 7.68 -3.19
CA ALA A 103 4.08 9.04 -3.57
C ALA A 103 3.70 10.02 -2.46
N LEU A 104 4.48 11.08 -2.27
CA LEU A 104 4.08 12.16 -1.37
C LEU A 104 2.83 12.84 -1.90
N PHE A 105 1.95 13.26 -0.98
CA PHE A 105 0.71 13.95 -1.37
C PHE A 105 0.96 15.23 -2.17
N SER A 106 2.12 15.89 -1.95
CA SER A 106 2.54 17.09 -2.67
C SER A 106 3.15 16.83 -4.05
N HIS A 107 3.44 15.56 -4.41
CA HIS A 107 3.99 15.26 -5.73
C HIS A 107 2.98 15.57 -6.84
N GLN A 108 3.53 15.96 -7.99
CA GLN A 108 2.76 16.40 -9.13
C GLN A 108 2.99 15.46 -10.33
N ARG A 109 2.55 15.89 -11.50
CA ARG A 109 2.57 15.14 -12.74
C ARG A 109 3.93 14.47 -13.04
N ASN A 110 5.01 15.23 -12.94
CA ASN A 110 6.35 14.74 -13.33
C ASN A 110 6.83 13.59 -12.45
N GLU A 111 6.63 13.68 -11.13
CA GLU A 111 7.02 12.64 -10.20
C GLU A 111 6.19 11.37 -10.42
N LEU A 112 4.88 11.50 -10.66
CA LEU A 112 4.02 10.35 -10.89
C LEU A 112 4.37 9.62 -12.19
N TYR A 113 4.66 10.35 -13.26
CA TYR A 113 5.13 9.74 -14.50
C TYR A 113 6.47 9.03 -14.32
N ALA A 114 7.40 9.64 -13.59
CA ALA A 114 8.69 9.01 -13.30
C ALA A 114 8.53 7.71 -12.49
N TYR A 115 7.64 7.70 -11.50
CA TYR A 115 7.35 6.49 -10.73
C TYR A 115 6.67 5.43 -11.60
N ALA A 116 5.63 5.80 -12.34
CA ALA A 116 4.91 4.86 -13.19
C ALA A 116 5.82 4.20 -14.23
N ALA A 117 6.69 4.99 -14.87
CA ALA A 117 7.67 4.47 -15.81
C ALA A 117 8.67 3.48 -15.18
N GLN A 118 8.98 3.65 -13.89
CA GLN A 118 9.92 2.77 -13.19
C GLN A 118 9.29 1.48 -12.67
N ILE A 119 8.03 1.56 -12.20
CA ILE A 119 7.40 0.45 -11.48
C ILE A 119 6.32 -0.26 -12.29
N GLU A 120 5.88 0.29 -13.43
CA GLU A 120 4.79 -0.24 -14.26
C GLU A 120 3.59 -0.68 -13.39
N PRO A 121 2.92 0.26 -12.70
CA PRO A 121 1.94 -0.08 -11.68
C PRO A 121 0.70 -0.74 -12.28
N ALA A 122 0.23 -1.83 -11.67
CA ALA A 122 -1.05 -2.44 -12.00
C ALA A 122 -2.25 -1.64 -11.45
N LEU A 123 -1.99 -0.76 -10.46
CA LEU A 123 -3.01 0.04 -9.78
C LEU A 123 -2.51 1.46 -9.54
N LEU A 124 -3.41 2.43 -9.71
CA LEU A 124 -3.29 3.77 -9.16
C LEU A 124 -4.37 3.95 -8.08
N ILE A 125 -3.95 4.24 -6.86
CA ILE A 125 -4.84 4.55 -5.74
C ILE A 125 -4.56 5.98 -5.30
N ALA A 126 -5.55 6.85 -5.46
CA ALA A 126 -5.36 8.28 -5.24
C ALA A 126 -6.63 8.95 -4.70
N ASP A 127 -6.44 10.09 -4.04
CA ASP A 127 -7.55 10.94 -3.61
C ASP A 127 -8.09 11.76 -4.79
N ARG A 128 -9.35 11.53 -5.16
CA ARG A 128 -10.01 12.29 -6.24
C ARG A 128 -10.16 13.78 -5.92
N ALA A 129 -10.11 14.17 -4.66
CA ALA A 129 -10.15 15.59 -4.26
C ALA A 129 -8.80 16.29 -4.48
N HIS A 130 -7.71 15.54 -4.67
CA HIS A 130 -6.43 16.13 -5.03
C HIS A 130 -6.50 16.77 -6.41
N ALA A 131 -6.01 18.02 -6.55
CA ALA A 131 -6.15 18.82 -7.78
C ALA A 131 -5.67 18.08 -9.05
N LEU A 132 -4.63 17.28 -8.94
CA LEU A 132 -4.09 16.51 -10.07
C LEU A 132 -5.07 15.44 -10.58
N PHE A 133 -5.78 14.76 -9.69
CA PHE A 133 -6.72 13.68 -10.04
C PHE A 133 -8.16 14.20 -10.27
N ALA A 134 -8.42 15.45 -9.94
CA ALA A 134 -9.61 16.17 -10.37
C ALA A 134 -9.53 16.55 -11.86
N ASP A 135 -8.34 16.60 -12.44
CA ASP A 135 -8.10 16.79 -13.88
C ASP A 135 -8.34 15.47 -14.63
N GLU A 136 -9.54 15.32 -15.20
CA GLU A 136 -9.92 14.12 -15.95
C GLU A 136 -9.03 13.86 -17.19
N ALA A 137 -8.51 14.92 -17.81
CA ALA A 137 -7.64 14.79 -18.97
C ALA A 137 -6.29 14.17 -18.56
N PHE A 138 -5.73 14.64 -17.43
CA PHE A 138 -4.53 14.02 -16.85
C PHE A 138 -4.77 12.55 -16.52
N LEU A 139 -5.85 12.26 -15.80
CA LEU A 139 -6.13 10.90 -15.33
C LEU A 139 -6.29 9.93 -16.51
N LYS A 140 -7.04 10.35 -17.55
CA LYS A 140 -7.24 9.55 -18.76
C LYS A 140 -5.91 9.30 -19.50
N GLN A 141 -5.08 10.33 -19.63
CA GLN A 141 -3.77 10.21 -20.28
C GLN A 141 -2.86 9.29 -19.47
N PHE A 142 -2.74 9.52 -18.16
CA PHE A 142 -1.87 8.73 -17.28
C PHE A 142 -2.21 7.24 -17.29
N ILE A 143 -3.50 6.88 -17.18
CA ILE A 143 -3.96 5.48 -17.23
C ILE A 143 -3.76 4.88 -18.63
N GLY A 144 -3.87 5.68 -19.68
CA GLY A 144 -3.68 5.20 -21.05
C GLY A 144 -2.22 4.96 -21.48
N GLU A 145 -1.27 5.55 -20.74
CA GLU A 145 0.17 5.43 -20.99
C GLU A 145 0.84 4.38 -20.09
N HIS A 146 0.21 3.98 -19.00
CA HIS A 146 0.73 3.07 -17.96
C HIS A 146 -0.31 2.02 -17.55
#